data_12c5f61136d5d09113bf12f27155cbe5
#
_entry.id   12c5f61136d5d09113bf12f27155cbe5
#
_cell.length_a   1.000
_cell.length_b   1.000
_cell.length_c   1.000
_cell.angle_alpha   90.00
_cell.angle_beta   90.00
_cell.angle_gamma   90.00
#
_symmetry.space_group_name_H-M   'P 1'
#
loop_
_entity.id
_entity.type
_entity.pdbx_description
1 polymer ?
#
loop_
_entity_poly.entity_id
_entity_poly.type
_entity_poly.pdbx_seq_one_letter_code
_entity_poly.pdbx_strand_id
1 'polypeptide(L)'
;MASILVMHGPNLNLLGTREPEIYGSETLDEINHRLQSEAERAGASLTCVQSNSEQELIETIHQARAEGTQFIIINPAAFTHTSVAIRDALSAVDIPCIEVHISNVYAR
;
A
#
# COMPACT_ATOMS: atom_id res chain seq x y z
N MET A 1 -4.31 -0.96 20.77
CA MET A 1 -3.25 -0.83 19.76
C MET A 1 -3.88 -0.66 18.40
N ALA A 2 -3.49 0.38 17.66
CA ALA A 2 -4.02 0.60 16.33
C ALA A 2 -3.51 -0.48 15.36
N SER A 3 -4.39 -0.95 14.49
CA SER A 3 -4.08 -1.97 13.49
C SER A 3 -4.12 -1.33 12.11
N ILE A 4 -2.98 -1.32 11.43
CA ILE A 4 -2.78 -0.63 10.15
C ILE A 4 -2.40 -1.64 9.07
N LEU A 5 -3.06 -1.55 7.92
CA LEU A 5 -2.70 -2.32 6.73
C LEU A 5 -2.08 -1.38 5.71
N VAL A 6 -0.88 -1.71 5.23
CA VAL A 6 -0.21 -1.00 4.15
C VAL A 6 -0.26 -1.88 2.90
N MET A 7 -0.83 -1.35 1.83
CA MET A 7 -0.98 -2.10 0.58
C MET A 7 -0.18 -1.45 -0.54
N HIS A 8 0.61 -2.25 -1.21
CA HIS A 8 1.43 -1.82 -2.34
C HIS A 8 0.94 -2.50 -3.62
N GLY A 9 0.61 -1.71 -4.62
CA GLY A 9 0.09 -2.18 -5.90
C GLY A 9 1.15 -2.73 -6.86
N PRO A 10 0.75 -2.90 -8.13
CA PRO A 10 1.59 -3.54 -9.14
C PRO A 10 2.94 -2.87 -9.34
N ASN A 11 3.94 -3.70 -9.58
CA ASN A 11 5.31 -3.29 -9.93
C ASN A 11 6.10 -2.64 -8.79
N LEU A 12 5.49 -2.40 -7.63
CA LEU A 12 6.22 -1.82 -6.50
C LEU A 12 7.23 -2.80 -5.92
N ASN A 13 7.09 -4.10 -6.21
CA ASN A 13 8.09 -5.09 -5.88
C ASN A 13 9.43 -4.85 -6.61
N LEU A 14 9.42 -4.03 -7.66
CA LEU A 14 10.62 -3.70 -8.43
C LEU A 14 11.31 -2.41 -7.99
N LEU A 15 10.81 -1.77 -6.94
CA LEU A 15 11.43 -0.54 -6.42
C LEU A 15 12.91 -0.78 -6.08
N GLY A 16 13.73 0.23 -6.37
CA GLY A 16 15.17 0.18 -6.13
C GLY A 16 15.95 -0.42 -7.29
N THR A 17 15.27 -1.10 -8.22
CA THR A 17 15.91 -1.74 -9.37
C THR A 17 15.54 -1.09 -10.70
N ARG A 18 14.55 -0.18 -10.69
CA ARG A 18 13.99 0.43 -11.90
C ARG A 18 14.26 1.93 -11.88
N GLU A 19 15.01 2.41 -12.88
CA GLU A 19 15.27 3.84 -13.06
C GLU A 19 15.61 4.55 -11.74
N PRO A 20 16.68 4.13 -11.03
CA PRO A 20 16.98 4.68 -9.71
C PRO A 20 17.25 6.18 -9.70
N GLU A 21 17.67 6.76 -10.81
CA GLU A 21 17.87 8.19 -10.94
C GLU A 21 16.57 8.99 -10.89
N ILE A 22 15.43 8.32 -11.15
CA ILE A 22 14.11 8.96 -11.14
C ILE A 22 13.36 8.62 -9.83
N TYR A 23 13.37 7.34 -9.44
CA TYR A 23 12.56 6.82 -8.34
C TYR A 23 13.36 6.52 -7.08
N GLY A 24 14.70 6.65 -7.15
CA GLY A 24 15.57 6.32 -6.04
C GLY A 24 15.94 4.84 -6.03
N SER A 25 16.86 4.48 -5.14
CA SER A 25 17.36 3.12 -5.01
C SER A 25 16.77 2.35 -3.82
N GLU A 26 15.89 2.95 -3.05
CA GLU A 26 15.26 2.29 -1.91
C GLU A 26 14.32 1.19 -2.38
N THR A 27 14.50 -0.01 -1.84
CA THR A 27 13.65 -1.17 -2.18
C THR A 27 12.35 -1.15 -1.40
N LEU A 28 11.37 -1.93 -1.85
CA LEU A 28 10.13 -2.07 -1.12
C LEU A 28 10.36 -2.68 0.27
N ASP A 29 11.26 -3.65 0.40
CA ASP A 29 11.59 -4.24 1.69
C ASP A 29 12.15 -3.21 2.66
N GLU A 30 12.99 -2.31 2.18
CA GLU A 30 13.53 -1.23 3.00
C GLU A 30 12.43 -0.26 3.46
N ILE A 31 11.50 0.06 2.57
CA ILE A 31 10.36 0.90 2.89
C ILE A 31 9.49 0.23 3.95
N ASN A 32 9.16 -1.04 3.76
CA ASN A 32 8.35 -1.78 4.71
C ASN A 32 9.03 -1.88 6.07
N HIS A 33 10.33 -2.10 6.09
CA HIS A 33 11.10 -2.17 7.34
C HIS A 33 11.03 -0.85 8.11
N ARG A 34 11.17 0.27 7.39
CA ARG A 34 11.09 1.59 8.00
C ARG A 34 9.68 1.86 8.55
N LEU A 35 8.64 1.46 7.80
CA LEU A 35 7.26 1.62 8.25
C LEU A 35 6.97 0.78 9.50
N GLN A 36 7.50 -0.45 9.56
CA GLN A 36 7.35 -1.30 10.74
C GLN A 36 8.00 -0.66 11.96
N SER A 37 9.20 -0.09 11.80
CA SER A 37 9.89 0.59 12.89
C SER A 37 9.11 1.79 13.40
N GLU A 38 8.55 2.58 12.49
CA GLU A 38 7.72 3.72 12.86
C GLU A 38 6.46 3.28 13.62
N ALA A 39 5.81 2.22 13.15
CA ALA A 39 4.62 1.70 13.80
C ALA A 39 4.92 1.21 15.21
N GLU A 40 6.01 0.49 15.39
CA GLU A 40 6.44 0.01 16.72
C GLU A 40 6.65 1.16 17.69
N ARG A 41 7.31 2.24 17.25
CA ARG A 41 7.52 3.41 18.07
C ARG A 41 6.22 4.09 18.47
N ALA A 42 5.22 4.03 17.61
CA ALA A 42 3.90 4.60 17.87
C ALA A 42 2.97 3.67 18.64
N GLY A 43 3.40 2.45 18.94
CA GLY A 43 2.58 1.47 19.63
C GLY A 43 1.48 0.88 18.73
N ALA A 44 1.69 0.88 17.42
CA ALA A 44 0.73 0.36 16.44
C ALA A 44 1.20 -0.97 15.86
N SER A 45 0.23 -1.77 15.41
CA SER A 45 0.49 -3.00 14.66
C SER A 45 0.35 -2.68 13.17
N LEU A 46 1.32 -3.08 12.36
CA LEU A 46 1.33 -2.77 10.94
C LEU A 46 1.64 -4.02 10.12
N THR A 47 0.84 -4.25 9.10
CA THR A 47 1.03 -5.36 8.16
C THR A 47 1.21 -4.77 6.76
N CYS A 48 2.21 -5.24 6.02
CA CYS A 48 2.47 -4.80 4.66
C CYS A 48 2.14 -5.93 3.68
N VAL A 49 1.44 -5.58 2.59
CA VAL A 49 1.08 -6.51 1.52
C VAL A 49 1.45 -5.85 0.19
N GLN A 50 2.00 -6.62 -0.72
CA GLN A 50 2.24 -6.18 -2.09
C GLN A 50 1.65 -7.21 -3.05
N SER A 51 0.97 -6.74 -4.09
CA SER A 51 0.44 -7.64 -5.11
C SER A 51 0.35 -6.94 -6.45
N ASN A 52 0.54 -7.72 -7.52
CA ASN A 52 0.33 -7.28 -8.90
C ASN A 52 -1.10 -7.64 -9.36
N SER A 53 -1.88 -8.30 -8.52
CA SER A 53 -3.21 -8.79 -8.85
C SER A 53 -4.29 -7.89 -8.25
N GLU A 54 -5.17 -7.36 -9.10
CA GLU A 54 -6.31 -6.58 -8.63
C GLU A 54 -7.21 -7.41 -7.73
N GLN A 55 -7.46 -8.67 -8.09
CA GLN A 55 -8.28 -9.57 -7.28
C GLN A 55 -7.69 -9.76 -5.89
N GLU A 56 -6.39 -10.02 -5.81
CA GLU A 56 -5.71 -10.21 -4.54
C GLU A 56 -5.82 -8.96 -3.65
N LEU A 57 -5.66 -7.78 -4.24
CA LEU A 57 -5.78 -6.54 -3.50
C LEU A 57 -7.19 -6.33 -2.96
N ILE A 58 -8.20 -6.64 -3.78
CA ILE A 58 -9.60 -6.55 -3.36
C ILE A 58 -9.88 -7.51 -2.22
N GLU A 59 -9.43 -8.75 -2.32
CA GLU A 59 -9.63 -9.75 -1.27
C GLU A 59 -8.90 -9.35 0.03
N THR A 60 -7.73 -8.75 -0.10
CA THR A 60 -7.00 -8.23 1.06
C THR A 60 -7.79 -7.13 1.79
N ILE A 61 -8.44 -6.26 1.02
CA ILE A 61 -9.29 -5.22 1.59
C ILE A 61 -10.48 -5.84 2.33
N HIS A 62 -11.13 -6.86 1.74
CA HIS A 62 -12.22 -7.58 2.40
C HIS A 62 -11.74 -8.23 3.71
N GLN A 63 -10.57 -8.85 3.66
CA GLN A 63 -9.99 -9.51 4.81
C GLN A 63 -9.65 -8.51 5.93
N ALA A 64 -9.25 -7.30 5.57
CA ALA A 64 -8.97 -6.24 6.54
C ALA A 64 -10.21 -5.95 7.40
N ARG A 65 -11.39 -5.95 6.79
CA ARG A 65 -12.64 -5.76 7.53
C ARG A 65 -12.87 -6.91 8.51
N ALA A 66 -12.66 -8.15 8.06
CA ALA A 66 -12.86 -9.32 8.90
C ALA A 66 -11.88 -9.36 10.09
N GLU A 67 -10.67 -8.85 9.90
CA GLU A 67 -9.63 -8.83 10.92
C GLU A 67 -9.69 -7.62 11.87
N GLY A 68 -10.59 -6.70 11.61
CA GLY A 68 -10.72 -5.51 12.44
C GLY A 68 -9.64 -4.46 12.21
N THR A 69 -9.07 -4.40 11.01
CA THR A 69 -8.12 -3.37 10.64
C THR A 69 -8.74 -1.99 10.80
N GLN A 70 -8.02 -1.07 11.42
CA GLN A 70 -8.54 0.25 11.76
C GLN A 70 -8.16 1.34 10.76
N PHE A 71 -7.11 1.12 9.98
CA PHE A 71 -6.64 2.10 9.01
C PHE A 71 -5.95 1.41 7.85
N ILE A 72 -6.17 1.92 6.63
CA ILE A 72 -5.52 1.40 5.42
C ILE A 72 -4.72 2.53 4.78
N ILE A 73 -3.47 2.23 4.43
CA ILE A 73 -2.62 3.09 3.61
C ILE A 73 -2.38 2.32 2.32
N ILE A 74 -2.73 2.89 1.18
CA ILE A 74 -2.61 2.18 -0.08
C ILE A 74 -1.89 3.03 -1.13
N ASN A 75 -0.92 2.42 -1.80
CA ASN A 75 -0.35 2.93 -3.03
C ASN A 75 -0.80 2.00 -4.16
N PRO A 76 -1.86 2.38 -4.91
CA PRO A 76 -2.40 1.50 -5.95
C PRO A 76 -1.53 1.44 -7.20
N ALA A 77 -0.51 2.29 -7.30
CA ALA A 77 0.46 2.30 -8.41
C ALA A 77 -0.25 2.31 -9.77
N ALA A 78 -0.02 1.29 -10.60
CA ALA A 78 -0.59 1.23 -11.94
C ALA A 78 -2.12 1.17 -11.97
N PHE A 79 -2.76 0.77 -10.87
CA PHE A 79 -4.23 0.74 -10.78
C PHE A 79 -4.86 2.07 -10.37
N THR A 80 -4.06 3.10 -10.12
CA THR A 80 -4.56 4.38 -9.60
C THR A 80 -5.73 4.97 -10.40
N HIS A 81 -5.61 4.96 -11.72
CA HIS A 81 -6.63 5.57 -12.60
C HIS A 81 -7.51 4.54 -13.30
N THR A 82 -7.24 3.24 -13.12
CA THR A 82 -7.92 2.19 -13.87
C THR A 82 -8.80 1.29 -13.03
N SER A 83 -8.54 1.18 -11.73
CA SER A 83 -9.30 0.25 -10.89
C SER A 83 -10.42 0.94 -10.13
N VAL A 84 -11.59 0.95 -10.72
CA VAL A 84 -12.82 1.31 -10.02
C VAL A 84 -13.13 0.27 -8.94
N ALA A 85 -12.80 -1.00 -9.21
CA ALA A 85 -13.08 -2.10 -8.29
C ALA A 85 -12.33 -1.97 -6.96
N ILE A 86 -11.08 -1.53 -6.98
CA ILE A 86 -10.33 -1.30 -5.74
C ILE A 86 -10.96 -0.15 -4.94
N ARG A 87 -11.32 0.93 -5.61
CA ARG A 87 -11.97 2.06 -4.94
C ARG A 87 -13.31 1.68 -4.33
N ASP A 88 -14.08 0.87 -5.06
CA ASP A 88 -15.36 0.37 -4.56
C ASP A 88 -15.17 -0.51 -3.33
N ALA A 89 -14.16 -1.39 -3.35
CA ALA A 89 -13.85 -2.25 -2.21
C ALA A 89 -13.48 -1.41 -0.97
N LEU A 90 -12.66 -0.38 -1.13
CA LEU A 90 -12.27 0.50 -0.03
C LEU A 90 -13.49 1.21 0.56
N SER A 91 -14.39 1.67 -0.29
CA SER A 91 -15.64 2.31 0.13
C SER A 91 -16.54 1.31 0.86
N ALA A 92 -16.62 0.09 0.36
CA ALA A 92 -17.51 -0.93 0.93
C ALA A 92 -17.13 -1.36 2.33
N VAL A 93 -15.82 -1.44 2.64
CA VAL A 93 -15.38 -1.84 3.98
C VAL A 93 -15.45 -0.72 5.00
N ASP A 94 -15.55 0.52 4.55
CA ASP A 94 -15.70 1.71 5.40
C ASP A 94 -14.61 1.83 6.48
N ILE A 95 -13.38 1.51 6.10
CA ILE A 95 -12.20 1.70 6.95
C ILE A 95 -11.51 2.99 6.51
N PRO A 96 -11.12 3.89 7.42
CA PRO A 96 -10.37 5.09 7.04
C PRO A 96 -9.16 4.72 6.19
N CYS A 97 -8.96 5.43 5.09
CA CYS A 97 -7.96 5.09 4.09
C CYS A 97 -7.25 6.33 3.57
N ILE A 98 -5.94 6.21 3.37
CA ILE A 98 -5.13 7.24 2.71
C ILE A 98 -4.48 6.60 1.48
N GLU A 99 -4.63 7.26 0.34
CA GLU A 99 -3.95 6.88 -0.89
C GLU A 99 -2.63 7.66 -0.99
N VAL A 100 -1.54 6.96 -1.23
CA VAL A 100 -0.21 7.55 -1.36
C VAL A 100 0.42 7.17 -2.68
N HIS A 101 1.33 8.01 -3.17
CA HIS A 101 2.05 7.78 -4.41
C HIS A 101 3.51 8.14 -4.22
N ILE A 102 4.42 7.35 -4.83
CA ILE A 102 5.85 7.58 -4.76
C ILE A 102 6.45 7.91 -6.12
N SER A 103 5.61 8.22 -7.10
CA SER A 103 6.08 8.57 -8.43
C SER A 103 6.44 10.05 -8.53
N ASN A 104 7.44 10.36 -9.36
CA ASN A 104 7.81 11.74 -9.67
C ASN A 104 7.01 12.19 -10.89
N VAL A 105 6.00 13.01 -10.67
CA VAL A 105 5.10 13.46 -11.74
C VAL A 105 5.82 14.29 -12.82
N TYR A 106 6.94 14.91 -12.48
CA TYR A 106 7.70 15.71 -13.44
C TYR A 106 8.63 14.88 -14.33
N ALA A 107 8.87 13.62 -13.97
CA ALA A 107 9.73 12.70 -14.71
C ALA A 107 8.97 11.86 -15.73
N ARG A 108 7.68 11.98 -15.79
CA ARG A 108 6.81 11.18 -16.65
C ARG A 108 6.47 11.86 -17.94
#